data_46e640bd8432904299c2d44dbb41ce05
#
_entry.id   46e640bd8432904299c2d44dbb41ce05
#
_cell.length_a   1.000
_cell.length_b   1.000
_cell.length_c   1.000
_cell.angle_alpha   90.00
_cell.angle_beta   90.00
_cell.angle_gamma   90.00
#
_symmetry.space_group_name_H-M   'P 1'
#
loop_
_entity.id
_entity.type
_entity.pdbx_description
1 polymer ?
#
loop_
_entity_poly.entity_id
_entity_poly.type
_entity_poly.pdbx_seq_one_letter_code
_entity_poly.pdbx_strand_id
1 'polypeptide(L)'
;MGLKYDVISPFAGAIERILFRTGERVHEGEVIFTLVDGQKSIDILAPVSGIIDAVEVERGDLVIASMILASIMLRYEETVHGEETKD
;
A
#
# COMPACT_ATOMS: atom_id res chain seq x y z
N MET A 1 4.75 13.48 13.32
CA MET A 1 5.47 12.25 13.33
C MET A 1 4.57 11.12 12.90
N GLY A 2 5.05 10.18 12.20
CA GLY A 2 4.25 9.09 11.70
C GLY A 2 4.97 7.76 11.84
N LEU A 3 4.22 6.70 11.64
CA LEU A 3 4.75 5.36 11.63
C LEU A 3 4.69 4.83 10.22
N LYS A 4 5.68 4.07 9.85
CA LYS A 4 5.69 3.44 8.54
C LYS A 4 5.18 2.03 8.64
N TYR A 5 4.43 1.62 7.64
CA TYR A 5 3.86 0.29 7.59
C TYR A 5 4.19 -0.30 6.23
N ASP A 6 4.82 -1.46 6.22
CA ASP A 6 5.22 -2.08 4.96
C ASP A 6 4.07 -2.85 4.35
N VAL A 7 3.93 -2.75 3.04
CA VAL A 7 2.99 -3.55 2.28
C VAL A 7 3.78 -4.67 1.65
N ILE A 8 3.51 -5.90 2.04
CA ILE A 8 4.27 -7.04 1.55
C ILE A 8 3.41 -7.88 0.63
N SER A 9 4.08 -8.59 -0.25
CA SER A 9 3.39 -9.47 -1.17
C SER A 9 3.03 -10.76 -0.47
N PRO A 10 1.77 -11.19 -0.53
CA PRO A 10 1.38 -12.46 0.08
C PRO A 10 1.77 -13.67 -0.76
N PHE A 11 2.04 -13.47 -2.05
CA PHE A 11 2.32 -14.57 -2.97
C PHE A 11 3.41 -14.18 -3.95
N ALA A 12 3.96 -15.17 -4.64
CA ALA A 12 4.89 -14.93 -5.74
C ALA A 12 4.09 -14.62 -7.00
N GLY A 13 4.64 -13.79 -7.87
CA GLY A 13 4.01 -13.49 -9.15
C GLY A 13 4.63 -12.27 -9.78
N ALA A 14 3.95 -11.70 -10.76
CA ALA A 14 4.42 -10.51 -11.45
C ALA A 14 3.48 -9.35 -11.14
N ILE A 15 4.06 -8.17 -10.94
CA ILE A 15 3.27 -6.96 -10.72
C ILE A 15 2.57 -6.60 -12.03
N GLU A 16 1.25 -6.62 -12.00
CA GLU A 16 0.47 -6.30 -13.18
C GLU A 16 0.11 -4.83 -13.24
N ARG A 17 -0.35 -4.28 -12.13
CA ARG A 17 -0.74 -2.88 -12.07
C ARG A 17 -0.35 -2.28 -10.74
N ILE A 18 -0.04 -1.00 -10.77
CA ILE A 18 0.23 -0.22 -9.57
C ILE A 18 -0.77 0.92 -9.60
N LEU A 19 -1.65 0.97 -8.60
CA LEU A 19 -2.78 1.87 -8.62
C LEU A 19 -2.58 3.17 -7.84
N PHE A 20 -1.50 3.26 -7.08
CA PHE A 20 -1.19 4.46 -6.31
C PHE A 20 0.25 4.85 -6.50
N ARG A 21 0.54 6.13 -6.36
CA ARG A 21 1.89 6.67 -6.46
C ARG A 21 2.34 7.21 -5.12
N THR A 22 3.64 7.36 -4.99
CA THR A 22 4.22 8.00 -3.82
C THR A 22 3.59 9.37 -3.62
N GLY A 23 3.19 9.65 -2.41
CA GLY A 23 2.56 10.90 -2.04
C GLY A 23 1.05 10.87 -2.02
N GLU A 24 0.44 9.85 -2.60
CA GLU A 24 -1.01 9.78 -2.64
C GLU A 24 -1.58 9.19 -1.37
N ARG A 25 -2.77 9.63 -1.01
CA ARG A 25 -3.47 9.11 0.15
C ARG A 25 -4.17 7.82 -0.23
N VAL A 26 -4.07 6.82 0.64
CA VAL A 26 -4.72 5.55 0.43
C VAL A 26 -5.53 5.22 1.67
N HIS A 27 -6.66 4.53 1.48
CA HIS A 27 -7.49 4.07 2.59
C HIS A 27 -7.34 2.56 2.73
N GLU A 28 -7.41 2.11 3.96
CA GLU A 28 -7.35 0.69 4.27
C GLU A 28 -8.36 -0.06 3.42
N GLY A 29 -7.94 -1.16 2.81
CA GLY A 29 -8.81 -1.96 1.97
C GLY A 29 -8.80 -1.60 0.50
N GLU A 30 -8.22 -0.46 0.13
CA GLU A 30 -8.13 -0.13 -1.29
C GLU A 30 -7.04 -0.96 -1.96
N VAL A 31 -7.23 -1.26 -3.23
CA VAL A 31 -6.26 -2.07 -3.97
C VAL A 31 -5.09 -1.19 -4.37
N ILE A 32 -3.89 -1.55 -3.93
CA ILE A 32 -2.69 -0.81 -4.31
C ILE A 32 -2.03 -1.45 -5.51
N PHE A 33 -1.95 -2.77 -5.54
CA PHE A 33 -1.31 -3.50 -6.63
C PHE A 33 -2.20 -4.62 -7.10
N THR A 34 -2.05 -5.02 -8.36
CA THR A 34 -2.57 -6.31 -8.80
C THR A 34 -1.38 -7.16 -9.18
N LEU A 35 -1.45 -8.42 -8.80
CA LEU A 35 -0.38 -9.39 -8.98
C LEU A 35 -0.92 -10.51 -9.85
N VAL A 36 -0.13 -10.97 -10.81
CA VAL A 36 -0.54 -12.06 -11.67
C VAL A 36 0.32 -13.27 -11.41
N ASP A 37 -0.33 -14.42 -11.22
CA ASP A 37 0.36 -15.69 -11.04
C ASP A 37 -0.32 -16.66 -11.98
N GLY A 38 0.29 -16.93 -13.13
CA GLY A 38 -0.32 -17.75 -14.15
C GLY A 38 -1.55 -17.08 -14.70
N GLN A 39 -2.71 -17.70 -14.48
CA GLN A 39 -3.95 -17.12 -14.94
C GLN A 39 -4.72 -16.42 -13.85
N LYS A 40 -4.17 -16.35 -12.66
CA LYS A 40 -4.85 -15.72 -11.56
C LYS A 40 -4.39 -14.31 -11.38
N SER A 41 -5.35 -13.43 -11.07
CA SER A 41 -5.05 -12.05 -10.74
C SER A 41 -5.42 -11.85 -9.27
N ILE A 42 -4.50 -11.33 -8.50
CA ILE A 42 -4.66 -11.19 -7.07
C ILE A 42 -4.51 -9.72 -6.69
N ASP A 43 -5.48 -9.22 -5.92
CA ASP A 43 -5.42 -7.83 -5.45
C ASP A 43 -4.63 -7.76 -4.16
N ILE A 44 -3.76 -6.78 -4.05
CA ILE A 44 -3.03 -6.53 -2.82
C ILE A 44 -3.59 -5.23 -2.24
N LEU A 45 -4.17 -5.36 -1.05
CA LEU A 45 -4.93 -4.28 -0.45
C LEU A 45 -4.08 -3.51 0.55
N ALA A 46 -4.42 -2.25 0.74
CA ALA A 46 -3.76 -1.42 1.75
C ALA A 46 -4.10 -1.96 3.13
N PRO A 47 -3.11 -2.29 3.94
CA PRO A 47 -3.37 -2.80 5.28
C PRO A 47 -3.75 -1.71 6.26
N VAL A 48 -3.46 -0.47 5.92
CA VAL A 48 -3.76 0.67 6.79
C VAL A 48 -4.04 1.87 5.91
N SER A 49 -4.61 2.91 6.48
CA SER A 49 -4.82 4.17 5.79
C SER A 49 -3.64 5.10 6.05
N GLY A 50 -3.27 5.89 5.06
CA GLY A 50 -2.17 6.83 5.22
C GLY A 50 -1.73 7.38 3.87
N ILE A 51 -0.47 7.76 3.79
CA ILE A 51 0.11 8.31 2.58
C ILE A 51 1.13 7.31 2.05
N ILE A 52 1.10 7.05 0.77
CA ILE A 52 2.10 6.17 0.17
C ILE A 52 3.46 6.86 0.29
N ASP A 53 4.36 6.26 1.05
CA ASP A 53 5.67 6.83 1.31
C ASP A 53 6.68 6.43 0.24
N ALA A 54 6.62 5.18 -0.20
CA ALA A 54 7.53 4.69 -1.22
C ALA A 54 6.90 3.50 -1.92
N VAL A 55 7.19 3.35 -3.20
CA VAL A 55 6.80 2.20 -3.99
C VAL A 55 8.10 1.57 -4.48
N GLU A 56 8.31 0.30 -4.12
CA GLU A 56 9.59 -0.35 -4.34
C GLU A 56 9.66 -1.21 -5.58
N VAL A 57 8.56 -1.33 -6.30
CA VAL A 57 8.50 -2.21 -7.48
C VAL A 57 7.92 -1.47 -8.66
N GLU A 58 8.09 -2.06 -9.83
CA GLU A 58 7.55 -1.52 -11.06
C GLU A 58 6.68 -2.57 -11.73
N ARG A 59 5.84 -2.10 -12.62
CA ARG A 59 5.00 -2.99 -13.38
C ARG A 59 5.88 -3.97 -14.16
N GLY A 60 5.54 -5.23 -14.10
CA GLY A 60 6.32 -6.28 -14.74
C GLY A 60 7.34 -6.94 -13.85
N ASP A 61 7.62 -6.37 -12.68
CA ASP A 61 8.59 -6.97 -11.79
C ASP A 61 8.09 -8.31 -11.25
N LEU A 62 9.01 -9.24 -11.09
CA LEU A 62 8.70 -10.50 -10.45
C LEU A 62 8.96 -10.35 -8.96
N VAL A 63 8.00 -10.78 -8.16
CA VAL A 63 8.11 -10.67 -6.70
C VAL A 63 7.88 -12.03 -6.08
N ILE A 64 8.35 -12.18 -4.85
CA ILE A 64 8.14 -13.40 -4.10
C ILE A 64 7.34 -13.07 -2.86
N ALA A 65 6.80 -14.09 -2.20
CA ALA A 65 6.05 -13.91 -0.97
C ALA A 65 6.93 -13.21 0.06
N SER A 66 6.34 -12.32 0.81
CA SER A 66 6.97 -11.53 1.88
C SER A 66 7.86 -10.40 1.39
N MET A 67 7.96 -10.19 0.08
CA MET A 67 8.74 -9.09 -0.44
C MET A 67 8.03 -7.77 -0.17
N ILE A 68 8.78 -6.76 0.20
CA ILE A 68 8.20 -5.44 0.48
C ILE A 68 7.95 -4.74 -0.84
N LEU A 69 6.71 -4.33 -1.06
CA LEU A 69 6.30 -3.69 -2.30
C LEU A 69 6.18 -2.19 -2.17
N ALA A 70 5.82 -1.72 -0.99
CA ALA A 70 5.60 -0.30 -0.74
C ALA A 70 5.58 -0.05 0.75
N SER A 71 5.58 1.21 1.14
CA SER A 71 5.36 1.57 2.53
C SER A 71 4.34 2.68 2.61
N ILE A 72 3.57 2.69 3.69
CA ILE A 72 2.53 3.67 3.95
C ILE A 72 2.89 4.39 5.23
N MET A 73 2.85 5.72 5.19
CA MET A 73 3.09 6.54 6.36
C MET A 73 1.75 6.85 7.00
N LEU A 74 1.58 6.43 8.23
CA LEU A 74 0.36 6.72 8.97
C LEU A 74 0.38 8.17 9.42
N ARG A 75 -0.78 8.79 9.38
CA ARG A 75 -0.89 10.20 9.73
C ARG A 75 -1.64 10.36 11.04
N TYR A 76 -0.86 10.40 12.09
CA TYR A 76 -1.41 10.52 13.40
C TYR A 76 -2.21 11.75 13.62
N GLU A 77 -1.76 12.87 13.18
CA GLU A 77 -2.42 14.09 13.50
C GLU A 77 -3.77 14.17 12.88
N GLU A 78 -4.05 13.43 11.89
CA GLU A 78 -5.38 13.47 11.32
C GLU A 78 -6.39 12.92 12.27
N THR A 79 -6.01 11.92 13.02
CA THR A 79 -6.90 11.33 13.97
C THR A 79 -7.17 12.26 15.12
N VAL A 80 -6.13 12.83 15.63
CA VAL A 80 -6.29 13.73 16.74
C VAL A 80 -7.09 14.90 16.33
N HIS A 81 -6.82 15.41 15.17
CA HIS A 81 -7.46 16.61 14.76
C HIS A 81 -8.93 16.47 14.66
N GLY A 82 -9.36 15.35 14.27
CA GLY A 82 -10.74 15.15 14.07
C GLY A 82 -11.52 15.41 15.23
N GLU A 83 -11.01 15.28 16.43
CA GLU A 83 -11.85 15.49 17.47
C GLU A 83 -11.72 16.75 18.12
N GLU A 84 -10.58 17.33 18.09
CA GLU A 84 -10.54 18.47 18.86
C GLU A 84 -11.28 19.55 18.30
N THR A 85 -11.59 19.48 17.16
CA THR A 85 -12.33 20.55 16.75
C THR A 85 -13.61 20.63 17.35
N LYS A 86 -13.96 20.26 17.97
CA LYS A 86 -15.02 20.42 18.43
C LYS A 86 -15.27 21.08 19.34
N ASP A 87 -14.80 21.32 19.50
CA ASP A 87 -15.07 21.96 20.40
C ASP A 87 -15.40 22.59 20.51
#